data_79fc6986f8bd192111b0a5759369a5dc
#
_entry.id   79fc6986f8bd192111b0a5759369a5dc
#
_cell.length_a   1.000
_cell.length_b   1.000
_cell.length_c   1.000
_cell.angle_alpha   90.00
_cell.angle_beta   90.00
_cell.angle_gamma   90.00
#
_symmetry.space_group_name_H-M   'P 1'
#
loop_
_entity.id
_entity.type
_entity.pdbx_description
1 polymer ?
#
loop_
_entity_poly.entity_id
_entity_poly.type
_entity_poly.pdbx_seq_one_letter_code
_entity_poly.pdbx_strand_id
1 'polypeptide(L)'
;MPQILPTDNPILDAAKRELAERAQKTAPLRTANDAYNGPARIISINTSAHKGTRKSPVADGHDTVIEQFGLASDAHAGHWHRQVSFLAAESIQTAQARGLDVNEGDFGENFTTQGINLLSFPLGTQLKIGNDVLVEISQIGKVCHTRCAIYYLAGDCIFPHEGIFGVVLQGGEVHAGDDIKVVKLGDGTCSFTPAEALQEVEQARREGTL
;
A
#
# COMPACT_ATOMS: atom_id res chain seq x y z
N MET A 1 -47.42 -23.92 -26.62
CA MET A 1 -47.36 -22.92 -25.55
C MET A 1 -46.12 -23.21 -24.72
N PRO A 2 -45.17 -22.32 -24.61
CA PRO A 2 -44.02 -22.54 -23.73
C PRO A 2 -44.48 -22.45 -22.28
N GLN A 3 -44.18 -23.48 -21.47
CA GLN A 3 -44.43 -23.50 -20.05
C GLN A 3 -43.49 -22.45 -19.38
N ILE A 4 -44.08 -21.45 -18.79
CA ILE A 4 -43.38 -20.53 -17.89
C ILE A 4 -43.08 -21.36 -16.64
N LEU A 5 -41.79 -21.64 -16.39
CA LEU A 5 -41.32 -22.27 -15.17
C LEU A 5 -41.62 -21.33 -13.96
N PRO A 6 -42.03 -21.90 -12.83
CA PRO A 6 -42.29 -21.09 -11.64
C PRO A 6 -41.06 -20.25 -11.24
N THR A 7 -41.27 -18.96 -10.94
CA THR A 7 -40.22 -18.01 -10.59
C THR A 7 -39.57 -18.30 -9.22
N ASP A 8 -40.16 -19.18 -8.41
CA ASP A 8 -39.66 -19.56 -7.08
C ASP A 8 -39.07 -20.99 -7.14
N ASN A 9 -37.76 -21.06 -7.38
CA ASN A 9 -37.02 -22.31 -7.29
C ASN A 9 -36.04 -22.22 -6.10
N PRO A 10 -36.37 -22.85 -4.94
CA PRO A 10 -35.55 -22.77 -3.74
C PRO A 10 -34.13 -23.29 -3.92
N ILE A 11 -33.90 -24.21 -4.85
CA ILE A 11 -32.57 -24.74 -5.18
C ILE A 11 -31.77 -23.66 -5.92
N LEU A 12 -32.39 -22.97 -6.88
CA LEU A 12 -31.76 -21.88 -7.62
C LEU A 12 -31.45 -20.69 -6.72
N ASP A 13 -32.31 -20.38 -5.77
CA ASP A 13 -32.12 -19.29 -4.82
C ASP A 13 -31.05 -19.63 -3.77
N ALA A 14 -30.94 -20.90 -3.35
CA ALA A 14 -29.84 -21.37 -2.52
C ALA A 14 -28.50 -21.30 -3.26
N ALA A 15 -28.45 -21.73 -4.51
CA ALA A 15 -27.25 -21.64 -5.35
C ALA A 15 -26.82 -20.19 -5.62
N LYS A 16 -27.79 -19.27 -5.85
CA LYS A 16 -27.50 -17.84 -5.99
C LYS A 16 -26.94 -17.23 -4.70
N ARG A 17 -27.47 -17.60 -3.54
CA ARG A 17 -26.94 -17.16 -2.23
C ARG A 17 -25.53 -17.66 -2.01
N GLU A 18 -25.26 -18.93 -2.26
CA GLU A 18 -23.93 -19.51 -2.13
C GLU A 18 -22.92 -18.87 -3.11
N LEU A 19 -23.32 -18.58 -4.34
CA LEU A 19 -22.53 -17.84 -5.31
C LEU A 19 -22.25 -16.39 -4.86
N ALA A 20 -23.26 -15.73 -4.31
CA ALA A 20 -23.09 -14.36 -3.77
C ALA A 20 -22.18 -14.33 -2.54
N GLU A 21 -22.31 -15.30 -1.63
CA GLU A 21 -21.41 -15.44 -0.47
C GLU A 21 -19.99 -15.77 -0.90
N ARG A 22 -19.80 -16.64 -1.89
CA ARG A 22 -18.48 -16.92 -2.49
C ARG A 22 -17.90 -15.67 -3.15
N ALA A 23 -18.69 -14.95 -3.95
CA ALA A 23 -18.26 -13.72 -4.59
C ALA A 23 -17.86 -12.65 -3.57
N GLN A 24 -18.59 -12.54 -2.45
CA GLN A 24 -18.28 -11.62 -1.37
C GLN A 24 -16.99 -12.01 -0.62
N LYS A 25 -16.75 -13.32 -0.42
CA LYS A 25 -15.50 -13.83 0.19
C LYS A 25 -14.28 -13.68 -0.73
N THR A 26 -14.49 -13.71 -2.05
CA THR A 26 -13.43 -13.59 -3.06
C THR A 26 -13.29 -12.17 -3.62
N ALA A 27 -14.21 -11.24 -3.27
CA ALA A 27 -14.08 -9.84 -3.67
C ALA A 27 -12.79 -9.25 -3.08
N PRO A 28 -11.99 -8.55 -3.89
CA PRO A 28 -10.79 -7.88 -3.40
C PRO A 28 -11.11 -6.98 -2.21
N LEU A 29 -10.23 -6.99 -1.21
CA LEU A 29 -10.29 -6.04 -0.11
C LEU A 29 -10.12 -4.62 -0.67
N ARG A 30 -11.13 -3.77 -0.47
CA ARG A 30 -11.14 -2.37 -0.91
C ARG A 30 -11.69 -1.49 0.17
N THR A 31 -11.01 -0.39 0.42
CA THR A 31 -11.45 0.63 1.37
C THR A 31 -12.40 1.60 0.69
N ALA A 32 -13.53 1.91 1.34
CA ALA A 32 -14.49 2.87 0.82
C ALA A 32 -13.92 4.30 0.84
N ASN A 33 -14.27 5.13 -0.17
CA ASN A 33 -13.73 6.48 -0.28
C ASN A 33 -14.13 7.40 0.88
N ASP A 34 -15.27 7.18 1.49
CA ASP A 34 -15.78 7.95 2.64
C ASP A 34 -15.14 7.55 3.98
N ALA A 35 -14.32 6.49 4.00
CA ALA A 35 -13.53 6.12 5.17
C ALA A 35 -12.45 7.15 5.51
N TYR A 36 -11.93 7.87 4.48
CA TYR A 36 -10.84 8.81 4.65
C TYR A 36 -11.36 10.17 5.13
N ASN A 37 -11.21 10.44 6.41
CA ASN A 37 -11.63 11.70 7.02
C ASN A 37 -10.61 12.19 8.06
N GLY A 38 -10.63 13.49 8.34
CA GLY A 38 -9.71 14.14 9.28
C GLY A 38 -8.43 14.67 8.63
N PRO A 39 -7.45 15.10 9.43
CA PRO A 39 -6.20 15.64 8.91
C PRO A 39 -5.33 14.54 8.29
N ALA A 40 -4.74 14.84 7.13
CA ALA A 40 -3.81 13.96 6.46
C ALA A 40 -2.46 13.94 7.19
N ARG A 41 -2.07 12.76 7.71
CA ARG A 41 -0.84 12.63 8.51
C ARG A 41 -0.24 11.23 8.46
N ILE A 42 1.04 11.13 8.85
CA ILE A 42 1.69 9.87 9.20
C ILE A 42 1.27 9.48 10.62
N ILE A 43 0.76 8.28 10.82
CA ILE A 43 0.45 7.77 12.17
C ILE A 43 1.47 6.76 12.67
N SER A 44 2.17 6.07 11.77
CA SER A 44 3.25 5.14 12.10
C SER A 44 4.33 5.13 11.05
N ILE A 45 5.57 4.99 11.47
CA ILE A 45 6.75 4.76 10.64
C ILE A 45 7.22 3.34 10.94
N ASN A 46 7.29 2.50 9.90
CA ASN A 46 7.54 1.08 10.04
C ASN A 46 8.76 0.65 9.22
N THR A 47 9.63 -0.13 9.85
CA THR A 47 10.86 -0.63 9.22
C THR A 47 11.10 -2.09 9.55
N SER A 48 11.96 -2.73 8.80
CA SER A 48 12.44 -4.06 9.09
C SER A 48 13.93 -4.19 8.76
N ALA A 49 14.66 -4.92 9.59
CA ALA A 49 16.08 -5.20 9.36
C ALA A 49 16.33 -6.23 8.24
N HIS A 50 15.28 -6.92 7.77
CA HIS A 50 15.38 -7.99 6.78
C HIS A 50 14.32 -7.86 5.69
N LYS A 51 14.72 -8.09 4.43
CA LYS A 51 13.78 -8.13 3.30
C LYS A 51 12.83 -9.33 3.42
N GLY A 52 11.58 -9.15 2.97
CA GLY A 52 10.57 -10.22 2.95
C GLY A 52 9.90 -10.52 4.30
N THR A 53 10.15 -9.70 5.32
CA THR A 53 9.50 -9.79 6.64
C THR A 53 8.48 -8.68 6.83
N ARG A 54 7.58 -8.86 7.81
CA ARG A 54 6.73 -7.76 8.29
C ARG A 54 7.60 -6.64 8.81
N LYS A 55 7.12 -5.41 8.71
CA LYS A 55 7.73 -4.26 9.36
C LYS A 55 7.12 -4.03 10.73
N SER A 56 7.84 -3.35 11.58
CA SER A 56 7.36 -2.97 12.91
C SER A 56 7.48 -1.46 13.08
N PRO A 57 6.57 -0.84 13.84
CA PRO A 57 6.70 0.56 14.22
C PRO A 57 8.06 0.85 14.84
N VAL A 58 8.68 1.95 14.44
CA VAL A 58 9.93 2.44 15.03
C VAL A 58 9.65 2.92 16.44
N ALA A 59 10.45 2.46 17.42
CA ALA A 59 10.17 2.64 18.84
C ALA A 59 10.02 4.13 19.26
N ASP A 60 10.86 5.00 18.70
CA ASP A 60 10.84 6.43 19.01
C ASP A 60 9.91 7.24 18.11
N GLY A 61 9.20 6.56 17.19
CA GLY A 61 8.25 7.20 16.27
C GLY A 61 8.91 8.15 15.26
N HIS A 62 10.22 8.06 15.02
CA HIS A 62 10.93 8.86 14.03
C HIS A 62 12.02 8.08 13.29
N ASP A 63 12.35 8.51 12.07
CA ASP A 63 13.46 7.98 11.27
C ASP A 63 13.97 9.06 10.31
N THR A 64 15.14 8.84 9.73
CA THR A 64 15.71 9.68 8.70
C THR A 64 15.32 9.13 7.32
N VAL A 65 14.74 9.97 6.47
CA VAL A 65 14.50 9.67 5.06
C VAL A 65 15.67 10.16 4.24
N ILE A 66 16.30 9.27 3.49
CA ILE A 66 17.46 9.58 2.65
C ILE A 66 16.98 9.81 1.21
N GLU A 67 17.40 10.93 0.63
CA GLU A 67 17.09 11.30 -0.75
C GLU A 67 17.53 10.19 -1.73
N GLN A 68 16.68 9.87 -2.70
CA GLN A 68 16.88 8.82 -3.71
C GLN A 68 17.17 7.41 -3.14
N PHE A 69 16.79 7.16 -1.87
CA PHE A 69 17.09 5.89 -1.22
C PHE A 69 15.93 5.33 -0.39
N GLY A 70 15.36 6.10 0.54
CA GLY A 70 14.27 5.69 1.42
C GLY A 70 14.60 5.84 2.90
N LEU A 71 13.95 5.06 3.78
CA LEU A 71 14.18 5.11 5.23
C LEU A 71 15.55 4.51 5.60
N ALA A 72 16.30 5.21 6.43
CA ALA A 72 17.65 4.83 6.83
C ALA A 72 17.70 3.47 7.55
N SER A 73 16.68 3.16 8.34
CA SER A 73 16.61 1.92 9.13
C SER A 73 15.90 0.75 8.43
N ASP A 74 15.44 0.92 7.17
CA ASP A 74 14.69 -0.13 6.47
C ASP A 74 15.53 -0.91 5.47
N ALA A 75 15.54 -2.24 5.58
CA ALA A 75 16.27 -3.11 4.67
C ALA A 75 15.78 -3.06 3.20
N HIS A 76 14.57 -2.53 2.94
CA HIS A 76 14.03 -2.39 1.59
C HIS A 76 14.43 -1.08 0.91
N ALA A 77 15.05 -0.14 1.65
CA ALA A 77 15.57 1.10 1.07
C ALA A 77 16.61 0.80 -0.01
N GLY A 78 16.68 1.66 -1.03
CA GLY A 78 17.62 1.49 -2.15
C GLY A 78 17.28 2.38 -3.33
N HIS A 79 18.20 2.39 -4.31
CA HIS A 79 18.06 3.17 -5.55
C HIS A 79 17.12 2.45 -6.54
N TRP A 80 15.82 2.59 -6.35
CA TRP A 80 14.79 2.01 -7.19
C TRP A 80 13.50 2.83 -7.07
N HIS A 81 12.46 2.50 -7.85
CA HIS A 81 11.23 3.27 -7.88
C HIS A 81 10.28 3.04 -6.68
N ARG A 82 10.62 2.15 -5.75
CA ARG A 82 9.83 1.85 -4.54
C ARG A 82 10.67 2.07 -3.29
N GLN A 83 11.23 3.27 -3.16
CA GLN A 83 12.14 3.64 -2.07
C GLN A 83 11.41 3.70 -0.72
N VAL A 84 10.15 4.15 -0.74
CA VAL A 84 9.25 4.15 0.40
C VAL A 84 7.87 3.63 -0.01
N SER A 85 7.12 3.14 0.96
CA SER A 85 5.77 2.63 0.73
C SER A 85 4.78 3.17 1.76
N PHE A 86 3.53 3.36 1.33
CA PHE A 86 2.44 3.88 2.13
C PHE A 86 1.26 2.92 2.13
N LEU A 87 0.55 2.85 3.25
CA LEU A 87 -0.75 2.22 3.36
C LEU A 87 -1.60 3.06 4.33
N ALA A 88 -2.86 3.25 4.01
CA ALA A 88 -3.76 3.97 4.89
C ALA A 88 -4.19 3.11 6.09
N ALA A 89 -4.32 3.72 7.27
CA ALA A 89 -4.90 3.07 8.45
C ALA A 89 -6.32 2.60 8.17
N GLU A 90 -7.07 3.35 7.37
CA GLU A 90 -8.41 2.99 6.91
C GLU A 90 -8.40 1.68 6.11
N SER A 91 -7.33 1.43 5.35
CA SER A 91 -7.12 0.17 4.65
C SER A 91 -6.85 -0.99 5.62
N ILE A 92 -6.04 -0.74 6.65
CA ILE A 92 -5.78 -1.72 7.72
C ILE A 92 -7.08 -2.04 8.46
N GLN A 93 -7.87 -1.03 8.82
CA GLN A 93 -9.18 -1.20 9.47
C GLN A 93 -10.15 -2.03 8.60
N THR A 94 -10.13 -1.81 7.28
CA THR A 94 -10.93 -2.62 6.33
C THR A 94 -10.51 -4.10 6.39
N ALA A 95 -9.22 -4.39 6.50
CA ALA A 95 -8.73 -5.75 6.67
C ALA A 95 -9.11 -6.34 8.04
N GLN A 96 -8.97 -5.57 9.11
CA GLN A 96 -9.39 -5.95 10.47
C GLN A 96 -10.88 -6.26 10.55
N ALA A 97 -11.72 -5.45 9.88
CA ALA A 97 -13.18 -5.68 9.81
C ALA A 97 -13.56 -7.00 9.12
N ARG A 98 -12.65 -7.57 8.32
CA ARG A 98 -12.77 -8.91 7.73
C ARG A 98 -12.16 -10.03 8.58
N GLY A 99 -11.74 -9.72 9.81
CA GLY A 99 -11.23 -10.69 10.77
C GLY A 99 -9.73 -10.98 10.67
N LEU A 100 -8.95 -10.13 9.96
CA LEU A 100 -7.50 -10.25 10.00
C LEU A 100 -6.96 -9.61 11.28
N ASP A 101 -6.03 -10.31 11.91
CA ASP A 101 -5.22 -9.79 13.01
C ASP A 101 -3.95 -9.13 12.42
N VAL A 102 -4.10 -7.86 12.06
CA VAL A 102 -3.06 -7.05 11.41
C VAL A 102 -3.04 -5.64 11.98
N ASN A 103 -1.86 -5.06 12.05
CA ASN A 103 -1.59 -3.72 12.56
C ASN A 103 -0.67 -2.97 11.59
N GLU A 104 -0.22 -1.78 12.00
CA GLU A 104 0.71 -0.95 11.24
C GLU A 104 2.02 -1.72 10.98
N GLY A 105 2.49 -1.69 9.73
CA GLY A 105 3.70 -2.38 9.27
C GLY A 105 3.49 -3.85 8.85
N ASP A 106 2.39 -4.47 9.22
CA ASP A 106 2.16 -5.89 8.93
C ASP A 106 2.01 -6.20 7.43
N PHE A 107 1.56 -5.24 6.63
CA PHE A 107 1.51 -5.37 5.18
C PHE A 107 2.84 -5.04 4.49
N GLY A 108 3.83 -4.54 5.25
CA GLY A 108 5.16 -4.17 4.78
C GLY A 108 5.29 -2.72 4.33
N GLU A 109 4.31 -1.87 4.67
CA GLU A 109 4.38 -0.43 4.43
C GLU A 109 5.39 0.24 5.36
N ASN A 110 6.06 1.31 4.85
CA ASN A 110 6.93 2.17 5.64
C ASN A 110 6.13 3.22 6.42
N PHE A 111 5.18 3.86 5.75
CA PHE A 111 4.35 4.89 6.33
C PHE A 111 2.90 4.42 6.41
N THR A 112 2.37 4.31 7.62
CA THR A 112 0.93 4.18 7.80
C THR A 112 0.36 5.59 7.84
N THR A 113 -0.54 5.91 6.90
CA THR A 113 -1.16 7.23 6.76
C THR A 113 -2.58 7.23 7.33
N GLN A 114 -3.12 8.40 7.61
CA GLN A 114 -4.52 8.60 7.99
C GLN A 114 -5.08 9.84 7.32
N GLY A 115 -6.38 9.84 7.02
CA GLY A 115 -7.11 11.03 6.56
C GLY A 115 -6.84 11.42 5.09
N ILE A 116 -6.14 10.59 4.32
CA ILE A 116 -5.84 10.85 2.92
C ILE A 116 -5.94 9.60 2.06
N ASN A 117 -6.77 9.65 1.02
CA ASN A 117 -6.83 8.60 0.02
C ASN A 117 -5.76 8.81 -1.06
N LEU A 118 -4.57 8.24 -0.86
CA LEU A 118 -3.46 8.35 -1.82
C LEU A 118 -3.75 7.67 -3.17
N LEU A 119 -4.71 6.72 -3.21
CA LEU A 119 -5.15 6.07 -4.46
C LEU A 119 -5.87 7.03 -5.43
N SER A 120 -6.38 8.15 -4.90
CA SER A 120 -7.09 9.16 -5.72
C SER A 120 -6.14 10.05 -6.53
N PHE A 121 -4.84 9.98 -6.28
CA PHE A 121 -3.84 10.82 -6.94
C PHE A 121 -3.12 10.08 -8.06
N PRO A 122 -2.86 10.73 -9.20
CA PRO A 122 -2.09 10.14 -10.29
C PRO A 122 -0.60 9.97 -9.93
N LEU A 123 0.11 9.10 -10.67
CA LEU A 123 1.57 9.00 -10.58
C LEU A 123 2.22 10.37 -10.83
N GLY A 124 3.36 10.61 -10.20
CA GLY A 124 4.07 11.89 -10.25
C GLY A 124 3.51 12.94 -9.28
N THR A 125 2.45 12.62 -8.50
CA THR A 125 1.98 13.49 -7.43
C THR A 125 3.03 13.59 -6.34
N GLN A 126 3.33 14.81 -5.90
CA GLN A 126 4.34 15.09 -4.88
C GLN A 126 3.69 15.37 -3.53
N LEU A 127 4.16 14.65 -2.53
CA LEU A 127 3.72 14.72 -1.15
C LEU A 127 4.83 15.34 -0.30
N LYS A 128 4.54 16.44 0.36
CA LYS A 128 5.35 17.00 1.43
C LYS A 128 4.95 16.35 2.74
N ILE A 129 5.90 15.78 3.45
CA ILE A 129 5.71 15.12 4.75
C ILE A 129 6.52 15.89 5.79
N GLY A 130 5.86 16.36 6.83
CA GLY A 130 6.47 17.18 7.83
C GLY A 130 7.09 18.46 7.25
N ASN A 131 8.28 18.83 7.73
CA ASN A 131 8.93 20.06 7.32
C ASN A 131 9.78 19.93 6.05
N ASP A 132 10.41 18.78 5.83
CA ASP A 132 11.51 18.69 4.86
C ASP A 132 11.32 17.60 3.81
N VAL A 133 10.69 16.47 4.15
CA VAL A 133 10.61 15.30 3.27
C VAL A 133 9.67 15.55 2.09
N LEU A 134 10.15 15.28 0.87
CA LEU A 134 9.36 15.34 -0.36
C LEU A 134 9.41 13.98 -1.06
N VAL A 135 8.25 13.39 -1.28
CA VAL A 135 8.10 12.09 -1.96
C VAL A 135 7.20 12.24 -3.18
N GLU A 136 7.61 11.63 -4.29
CA GLU A 136 6.79 11.53 -5.50
C GLU A 136 6.17 10.14 -5.62
N ILE A 137 4.87 10.05 -5.85
CA ILE A 137 4.16 8.77 -6.08
C ILE A 137 4.67 8.14 -7.37
N SER A 138 5.31 6.98 -7.25
CA SER A 138 5.94 6.26 -8.35
C SER A 138 5.18 5.01 -8.81
N GLN A 139 4.38 4.40 -7.91
CA GLN A 139 3.60 3.21 -8.24
C GLN A 139 2.38 3.10 -7.33
N ILE A 140 1.26 2.63 -7.90
CA ILE A 140 0.03 2.28 -7.19
C ILE A 140 -0.17 0.78 -7.27
N GLY A 141 -0.28 0.12 -6.12
CA GLY A 141 -0.38 -1.32 -6.03
C GLY A 141 0.90 -2.06 -6.46
N LYS A 142 0.89 -3.37 -6.33
CA LYS A 142 1.96 -4.24 -6.82
C LYS A 142 1.46 -5.61 -7.20
N VAL A 143 2.12 -6.27 -8.13
CA VAL A 143 1.91 -7.70 -8.38
C VAL A 143 2.70 -8.50 -7.34
N CYS A 144 2.00 -9.34 -6.56
CA CYS A 144 2.66 -10.28 -5.65
C CYS A 144 2.94 -11.59 -6.39
N HIS A 145 4.20 -11.87 -6.69
CA HIS A 145 4.61 -13.13 -7.34
C HIS A 145 4.54 -14.32 -6.38
N THR A 146 4.69 -14.08 -5.08
CA THR A 146 4.59 -15.09 -4.03
C THR A 146 3.58 -14.63 -3.00
N ARG A 147 2.60 -15.47 -2.71
CA ARG A 147 1.58 -15.19 -1.69
C ARG A 147 2.20 -15.31 -0.30
N CYS A 148 2.02 -14.29 0.51
CA CYS A 148 2.51 -14.26 1.90
C CYS A 148 1.48 -14.86 2.87
N ALA A 149 1.83 -14.98 4.15
CA ALA A 149 0.95 -15.51 5.19
C ALA A 149 -0.39 -14.76 5.27
N ILE A 150 -0.40 -13.44 5.07
CA ILE A 150 -1.62 -12.60 5.08
C ILE A 150 -2.59 -13.04 4.01
N TYR A 151 -2.10 -13.31 2.79
CA TYR A 151 -2.94 -13.79 1.70
C TYR A 151 -3.60 -15.13 2.04
N TYR A 152 -2.87 -16.07 2.64
CA TYR A 152 -3.42 -17.38 3.01
C TYR A 152 -4.40 -17.31 4.17
N LEU A 153 -4.26 -16.36 5.09
CA LEU A 153 -5.18 -16.17 6.21
C LEU A 153 -6.50 -15.51 5.76
N ALA A 154 -6.42 -14.54 4.85
CA ALA A 154 -7.57 -13.74 4.44
C ALA A 154 -8.21 -14.19 3.12
N GLY A 155 -7.52 -15.02 2.33
CA GLY A 155 -7.89 -15.31 0.94
C GLY A 155 -7.56 -14.17 -0.03
N ASP A 156 -7.20 -12.99 0.47
CA ASP A 156 -6.77 -11.81 -0.29
C ASP A 156 -5.84 -10.93 0.56
N CYS A 157 -5.20 -9.94 -0.06
CA CYS A 157 -4.36 -8.97 0.61
C CYS A 157 -4.65 -7.57 0.06
N ILE A 158 -4.82 -6.59 0.93
CA ILE A 158 -5.17 -5.21 0.54
C ILE A 158 -3.98 -4.48 -0.13
N PHE A 159 -2.75 -4.80 0.25
CA PHE A 159 -1.56 -4.08 -0.19
C PHE A 159 -1.29 -4.14 -1.71
N PRO A 160 -1.57 -5.25 -2.44
CA PRO A 160 -1.48 -5.28 -3.90
C PRO A 160 -2.37 -4.26 -4.60
N HIS A 161 -3.45 -3.86 -3.97
CA HIS A 161 -4.45 -2.97 -4.53
C HIS A 161 -4.37 -1.55 -3.97
N GLU A 162 -4.01 -1.39 -2.71
CA GLU A 162 -4.06 -0.11 -1.98
C GLU A 162 -2.68 0.37 -1.48
N GLY A 163 -1.63 -0.45 -1.61
CA GLY A 163 -0.26 -0.02 -1.32
C GLY A 163 0.22 1.01 -2.33
N ILE A 164 0.82 2.08 -1.84
CA ILE A 164 1.39 3.16 -2.66
C ILE A 164 2.90 3.14 -2.46
N PHE A 165 3.63 3.40 -3.52
CA PHE A 165 5.09 3.52 -3.47
C PHE A 165 5.54 4.88 -3.94
N GLY A 166 6.68 5.33 -3.43
CA GLY A 166 7.24 6.62 -3.79
C GLY A 166 8.75 6.63 -3.90
N VAL A 167 9.21 7.62 -4.65
CA VAL A 167 10.61 8.02 -4.78
C VAL A 167 10.83 9.24 -3.89
N VAL A 168 11.90 9.25 -3.12
CA VAL A 168 12.27 10.37 -2.26
C VAL A 168 13.00 11.43 -3.08
N LEU A 169 12.36 12.58 -3.30
CA LEU A 169 12.95 13.73 -4.02
C LEU A 169 13.77 14.62 -3.10
N GLN A 170 13.44 14.67 -1.81
CA GLN A 170 14.17 15.40 -0.79
C GLN A 170 14.08 14.62 0.52
N GLY A 171 15.21 14.36 1.13
CA GLY A 171 15.32 13.71 2.43
C GLY A 171 15.10 14.65 3.61
N GLY A 172 15.10 14.09 4.81
CA GLY A 172 14.94 14.82 6.07
C GLY A 172 14.46 13.90 7.19
N GLU A 173 14.25 14.46 8.35
CA GLU A 173 13.65 13.75 9.48
C GLU A 173 12.13 13.63 9.29
N VAL A 174 11.57 12.48 9.67
CA VAL A 174 10.14 12.22 9.66
C VAL A 174 9.70 11.66 11.00
N HIS A 175 8.53 12.11 11.47
CA HIS A 175 7.97 11.74 12.77
C HIS A 175 6.54 11.22 12.62
N ALA A 176 6.16 10.29 13.47
CA ALA A 176 4.75 9.96 13.63
C ALA A 176 4.00 11.23 14.12
N GLY A 177 2.90 11.56 13.44
CA GLY A 177 2.16 12.80 13.63
C GLY A 177 2.42 13.85 12.57
N ASP A 178 3.46 13.72 11.73
CA ASP A 178 3.75 14.66 10.66
C ASP A 178 2.60 14.77 9.66
N ASP A 179 2.27 16.01 9.28
CA ASP A 179 1.27 16.32 8.27
C ASP A 179 1.73 15.86 6.89
N ILE A 180 0.77 15.44 6.07
CA ILE A 180 0.97 15.15 4.65
C ILE A 180 0.25 16.23 3.84
N LYS A 181 0.97 16.86 2.90
CA LYS A 181 0.41 17.87 2.00
C LYS A 181 0.71 17.50 0.56
N VAL A 182 -0.31 17.50 -0.30
CA VAL A 182 -0.11 17.43 -1.75
C VAL A 182 0.38 18.80 -2.22
N VAL A 183 1.61 18.86 -2.71
CA VAL A 183 2.23 20.13 -3.17
C VAL A 183 2.26 20.25 -4.69
N LYS A 184 2.13 19.11 -5.41
CA LYS A 184 2.02 19.08 -6.86
C LYS A 184 1.18 17.88 -7.26
N LEU A 185 0.21 18.07 -8.15
CA LEU A 185 -0.49 16.95 -8.79
C LEU A 185 0.36 16.38 -9.92
N GLY A 186 0.44 15.05 -10.00
CA GLY A 186 1.10 14.37 -11.09
C GLY A 186 0.28 14.37 -12.38
N ASP A 187 0.90 13.97 -13.46
CA ASP A 187 0.32 13.86 -14.80
C ASP A 187 0.09 12.40 -15.25
N GLY A 188 0.34 11.45 -14.35
CA GLY A 188 0.28 10.01 -14.64
C GLY A 188 1.65 9.39 -14.93
N THR A 189 2.72 10.18 -14.91
CA THR A 189 4.11 9.73 -15.03
C THR A 189 4.89 10.06 -13.75
N CYS A 190 5.95 9.33 -13.46
CA CYS A 190 6.86 9.67 -12.36
C CYS A 190 8.25 10.01 -12.92
N SER A 191 9.07 10.71 -12.12
CA SER A 191 10.43 11.08 -12.48
C SER A 191 11.38 9.90 -12.63
N PHE A 192 10.99 8.74 -12.11
CA PHE A 192 11.73 7.50 -12.21
C PHE A 192 11.28 6.72 -13.45
N THR A 193 12.08 6.70 -14.51
CA THR A 193 11.70 6.05 -15.77
C THR A 193 11.77 4.51 -15.65
N PRO A 194 10.88 3.75 -16.33
CA PRO A 194 10.94 2.29 -16.33
C PRO A 194 12.28 1.70 -16.82
N ALA A 195 13.00 2.40 -17.70
CA ALA A 195 14.32 1.98 -18.19
C ALA A 195 15.39 2.04 -17.09
N GLU A 196 15.38 3.08 -16.27
CA GLU A 196 16.25 3.20 -15.10
C GLU A 196 15.91 2.14 -14.06
N ALA A 197 14.61 1.92 -13.78
CA ALA A 197 14.16 0.89 -12.89
C ALA A 197 14.56 -0.53 -13.33
N LEU A 198 14.56 -0.81 -14.64
CA LEU A 198 15.00 -2.10 -15.20
C LEU A 198 16.51 -2.28 -15.05
N GLN A 199 17.30 -1.24 -15.30
CA GLN A 199 18.75 -1.29 -15.13
C GLN A 199 19.16 -1.53 -13.68
N GLU A 200 18.48 -0.90 -12.73
CA GLU A 200 18.73 -1.09 -11.31
C GLU A 200 18.32 -2.48 -10.82
N VAL A 201 17.19 -3.01 -11.28
CA VAL A 201 16.79 -4.39 -10.98
C VAL A 201 17.80 -5.40 -11.54
N GLU A 202 18.30 -5.17 -12.76
CA GLU A 202 19.34 -6.02 -13.34
C GLU A 202 20.67 -5.91 -12.59
N GLN A 203 21.04 -4.70 -12.17
CA GLN A 203 22.24 -4.48 -11.37
C GLN A 203 22.12 -5.14 -10.00
N ALA A 204 21.01 -4.95 -9.29
CA ALA A 204 20.76 -5.58 -7.99
C ALA A 204 20.76 -7.12 -8.07
N ARG A 205 20.28 -7.70 -9.19
CA ARG A 205 20.38 -9.14 -9.45
C ARG A 205 21.82 -9.59 -9.68
N ARG A 206 22.64 -8.81 -10.41
CA ARG A 206 24.07 -9.12 -10.63
C ARG A 206 24.86 -9.05 -9.32
N GLU A 207 24.48 -8.15 -8.43
CA GLU A 207 25.13 -7.96 -7.12
C GLU A 207 24.60 -8.92 -6.04
N GLY A 208 23.60 -9.76 -6.37
CA GLY A 208 23.02 -10.73 -5.43
C GLY A 208 22.23 -10.08 -4.28
N THR A 209 21.78 -8.83 -4.47
CA THR A 209 21.01 -8.06 -3.49
C THR A 209 19.49 -8.15 -3.72
N LEU A 210 19.06 -8.84 -4.81
CA LEU A 210 17.69 -9.22 -5.16
C LEU A 210 17.57 -10.72 -5.37
#